data_8a04ba188df91d39642dce43b909977a
#
_entry.id   8a04ba188df91d39642dce43b909977a
#
_cell.length_a   1.000
_cell.length_b   1.000
_cell.length_c   1.000
_cell.angle_alpha   90.00
_cell.angle_beta   90.00
_cell.angle_gamma   90.00
#
_symmetry.space_group_name_H-M   'P 1'
#
loop_
_entity.id
_entity.type
_entity.pdbx_description
1 polymer ?
#
loop_
_entity_poly.entity_id
_entity_poly.type
_entity_poly.pdbx_seq_one_letter_code
_entity_poly.pdbx_strand_id
1 'polypeptide(L)'
;NLSLRVVLQMCYLLLGRRGLNERRALIADPKLFMELAEIDSISPKVVVTFVDNSSRFSSLSRLYPRAFFLAVQNGFRGIEVADMAGYLNVTNLFCFGEDTRNRYQNSGCDVGRYIMGGSLKDGLYRERFPQEEKVEFDFCWISQFRPKRFSETLPGLAHNSITLLQFLYEYCKESGKSLAIAGSCKSNALTEEIEFLRKYIDLTRVTFVPNDPLEFSSYQVIDKSEVSVTVNSTIGFEAFSRGNKVVFCNFTNDPYYDVPGIAQQKPWIIRGPEITYSQFSMKLDDVHQKKREIWRGLTQIDAQKFVKTTQSLLPQEILRREITRAMSGKMAVGTELE
;
A
#
# COMPACT_ATOMS: atom_id res chain seq x y z
N ASN A 1 7.36 16.93 26.66
CA ASN A 1 6.83 17.97 27.53
C ASN A 1 5.39 18.26 27.13
N LEU A 2 4.42 17.88 28.00
CA LEU A 2 3.02 18.27 27.85
C LEU A 2 2.89 19.78 28.06
N SER A 3 2.25 20.49 27.12
CA SER A 3 1.98 21.91 27.32
C SER A 3 0.90 22.11 28.41
N LEU A 4 1.00 23.19 29.20
CA LEU A 4 0.00 23.52 30.22
C LEU A 4 -1.42 23.58 29.61
N ARG A 5 -1.53 24.07 28.40
CA ARG A 5 -2.81 24.12 27.65
C ARG A 5 -3.43 22.75 27.47
N VAL A 6 -2.65 21.72 27.08
CA VAL A 6 -3.14 20.36 26.94
C VAL A 6 -3.57 19.77 28.26
N VAL A 7 -2.81 20.00 29.35
CA VAL A 7 -3.16 19.54 30.69
C VAL A 7 -4.49 20.16 31.15
N LEU A 8 -4.69 21.47 30.98
CA LEU A 8 -5.94 22.14 31.29
C LEU A 8 -7.10 21.57 30.46
N GLN A 9 -6.86 21.29 29.19
CA GLN A 9 -7.86 20.66 28.32
C GLN A 9 -8.21 19.24 28.74
N MET A 10 -7.24 18.45 29.19
CA MET A 10 -7.49 17.13 29.78
C MET A 10 -8.41 17.25 31.02
N CYS A 11 -8.12 18.16 31.93
CA CYS A 11 -8.98 18.43 33.10
C CYS A 11 -10.41 18.80 32.65
N TYR A 12 -10.55 19.72 31.70
CA TYR A 12 -11.84 20.14 31.16
C TYR A 12 -12.61 18.95 30.53
N LEU A 13 -11.97 18.09 29.78
CA LEU A 13 -12.58 16.90 29.15
C LEU A 13 -13.06 15.89 30.20
N LEU A 14 -12.39 15.76 31.35
CA LEU A 14 -12.81 14.89 32.45
C LEU A 14 -13.98 15.50 33.25
N LEU A 15 -13.98 16.81 33.45
CA LEU A 15 -15.01 17.51 34.25
C LEU A 15 -16.24 17.90 33.44
N GLY A 16 -16.11 17.97 32.11
CA GLY A 16 -17.18 18.38 31.20
C GLY A 16 -18.33 17.38 31.07
N ARG A 17 -19.29 17.67 30.16
CA ARG A 17 -20.55 16.89 29.98
C ARG A 17 -20.39 15.54 29.26
N ARG A 18 -19.24 14.90 29.30
CA ARG A 18 -19.02 13.56 28.71
C ARG A 18 -19.63 12.47 29.58
N GLY A 19 -20.16 11.44 28.94
CA GLY A 19 -20.72 10.28 29.64
C GLY A 19 -19.66 9.51 30.43
N LEU A 20 -20.07 8.79 31.46
CA LEU A 20 -19.18 8.00 32.33
C LEU A 20 -18.36 6.97 31.53
N ASN A 21 -18.94 6.36 30.50
CA ASN A 21 -18.26 5.37 29.66
C ASN A 21 -17.15 5.99 28.82
N GLU A 22 -17.36 7.19 28.27
CA GLU A 22 -16.34 7.93 27.53
C GLU A 22 -15.15 8.34 28.43
N ARG A 23 -15.46 8.81 29.66
CA ARG A 23 -14.40 9.15 30.62
C ARG A 23 -13.58 7.93 31.03
N ARG A 24 -14.21 6.79 31.25
CA ARG A 24 -13.50 5.53 31.56
C ARG A 24 -12.61 5.09 30.39
N ALA A 25 -13.09 5.19 29.15
CA ALA A 25 -12.30 4.86 27.96
C ALA A 25 -11.07 5.79 27.79
N LEU A 26 -11.22 7.09 28.06
CA LEU A 26 -10.10 8.03 28.01
C LEU A 26 -9.05 7.77 29.10
N ILE A 27 -9.48 7.43 30.31
CA ILE A 27 -8.56 7.08 31.41
C ILE A 27 -7.83 5.76 31.10
N ALA A 28 -8.50 4.80 30.44
CA ALA A 28 -7.93 3.51 30.08
C ALA A 28 -6.89 3.62 28.93
N ASP A 29 -6.98 4.63 28.08
CA ASP A 29 -5.99 4.92 27.02
C ASP A 29 -5.43 6.37 27.17
N PRO A 30 -4.37 6.57 27.97
CA PRO A 30 -3.79 7.89 28.19
C PRO A 30 -3.29 8.59 26.92
N LYS A 31 -2.88 7.80 25.88
CA LYS A 31 -2.46 8.37 24.60
C LYS A 31 -3.64 8.92 23.81
N LEU A 32 -4.74 8.16 23.72
CA LEU A 32 -5.97 8.63 23.10
C LEU A 32 -6.47 9.89 23.79
N PHE A 33 -6.40 9.92 25.13
CA PHE A 33 -6.82 11.07 25.92
C PHE A 33 -5.97 12.32 25.62
N MET A 34 -4.66 12.17 25.57
CA MET A 34 -3.73 13.25 25.22
C MET A 34 -3.98 13.77 23.81
N GLU A 35 -4.08 12.88 22.81
CA GLU A 35 -4.34 13.22 21.42
C GLU A 35 -5.70 13.96 21.27
N LEU A 36 -6.73 13.53 22.00
CA LEU A 36 -8.03 14.21 22.02
C LEU A 36 -7.92 15.62 22.63
N ALA A 37 -7.18 15.78 23.72
CA ALA A 37 -6.97 17.07 24.38
C ALA A 37 -6.17 18.04 23.47
N GLU A 38 -5.19 17.52 22.73
CA GLU A 38 -4.45 18.30 21.72
C GLU A 38 -5.37 18.76 20.61
N ILE A 39 -6.16 17.86 20.01
CA ILE A 39 -7.13 18.20 18.96
C ILE A 39 -8.14 19.24 19.46
N ASP A 40 -8.72 19.02 20.63
CA ASP A 40 -9.73 19.94 21.19
C ASP A 40 -9.12 21.31 21.52
N SER A 41 -7.86 21.35 21.97
CA SER A 41 -7.15 22.59 22.25
C SER A 41 -6.81 23.42 21.02
N ILE A 42 -6.57 22.77 19.88
CA ILE A 42 -6.27 23.40 18.58
C ILE A 42 -7.56 23.77 17.85
N SER A 43 -8.63 23.01 18.07
CA SER A 43 -9.93 23.12 17.37
C SER A 43 -9.78 23.10 15.84
N PRO A 44 -9.12 22.09 15.27
CA PRO A 44 -8.91 22.02 13.83
C PRO A 44 -10.21 21.76 13.07
N LYS A 45 -10.31 22.29 11.85
CA LYS A 45 -11.41 21.94 10.92
C LYS A 45 -11.18 20.59 10.25
N VAL A 46 -9.92 20.21 10.05
CA VAL A 46 -9.53 18.98 9.35
C VAL A 46 -8.44 18.26 10.13
N VAL A 47 -8.57 16.95 10.29
CA VAL A 47 -7.57 16.06 10.87
C VAL A 47 -7.26 14.96 9.87
N VAL A 48 -6.00 14.81 9.47
CA VAL A 48 -5.55 13.84 8.46
C VAL A 48 -4.56 12.87 9.08
N THR A 49 -4.68 11.60 8.75
CA THR A 49 -3.67 10.58 9.05
C THR A 49 -3.25 9.83 7.80
N PHE A 50 -1.97 9.44 7.73
CA PHE A 50 -1.43 8.50 6.76
C PHE A 50 -1.29 7.07 7.35
N VAL A 51 -1.98 6.79 8.44
CA VAL A 51 -2.09 5.48 9.08
C VAL A 51 -3.56 5.07 9.07
N ASP A 52 -3.99 4.53 7.91
CA ASP A 52 -5.38 4.19 7.60
C ASP A 52 -5.99 3.11 8.52
N ASN A 53 -5.16 2.29 9.17
CA ASN A 53 -5.56 1.23 10.09
C ASN A 53 -5.36 1.58 11.58
N SER A 54 -5.40 2.84 11.95
CA SER A 54 -5.23 3.27 13.33
C SER A 54 -6.55 3.19 14.12
N SER A 55 -6.64 2.30 15.10
CA SER A 55 -7.78 2.22 16.03
C SER A 55 -7.96 3.50 16.84
N ARG A 56 -6.85 4.16 17.22
CA ARG A 56 -6.91 5.47 17.91
C ARG A 56 -7.49 6.57 17.05
N PHE A 57 -7.06 6.67 15.77
CA PHE A 57 -7.63 7.65 14.85
C PHE A 57 -9.15 7.43 14.67
N SER A 58 -9.58 6.18 14.56
CA SER A 58 -11.01 5.81 14.53
C SER A 58 -11.75 6.27 15.79
N SER A 59 -11.15 6.08 16.96
CA SER A 59 -11.73 6.55 18.23
C SER A 59 -11.79 8.08 18.32
N LEU A 60 -10.74 8.78 17.87
CA LEU A 60 -10.70 10.25 17.83
C LEU A 60 -11.79 10.81 16.91
N SER A 61 -12.02 10.21 15.76
CA SER A 61 -13.05 10.65 14.80
C SER A 61 -14.46 10.62 15.42
N ARG A 62 -14.74 9.63 16.26
CA ARG A 62 -16.01 9.52 17.02
C ARG A 62 -16.09 10.51 18.17
N LEU A 63 -14.99 10.69 18.90
CA LEU A 63 -14.95 11.55 20.09
C LEU A 63 -14.92 13.04 19.79
N TYR A 64 -14.52 13.41 18.56
CA TYR A 64 -14.40 14.80 18.10
C TYR A 64 -15.12 15.04 16.76
N PRO A 65 -16.46 14.92 16.68
CA PRO A 65 -17.21 15.00 15.42
C PRO A 65 -17.25 16.41 14.77
N ARG A 66 -16.64 17.41 15.42
CA ARG A 66 -16.60 18.80 14.91
C ARG A 66 -15.59 19.02 13.80
N ALA A 67 -14.63 18.11 13.63
CA ALA A 67 -13.63 18.17 12.57
C ALA A 67 -13.92 17.15 11.46
N PHE A 68 -13.44 17.47 10.27
CA PHE A 68 -13.40 16.53 9.17
C PHE A 68 -12.19 15.60 9.34
N PHE A 69 -12.44 14.33 9.68
CA PHE A 69 -11.41 13.31 9.80
C PHE A 69 -11.22 12.59 8.48
N LEU A 70 -9.97 12.50 8.03
CA LEU A 70 -9.60 11.86 6.77
C LEU A 70 -8.43 10.89 7.00
N ALA A 71 -8.71 9.60 6.89
CA ALA A 71 -7.67 8.57 6.81
C ALA A 71 -7.19 8.44 5.36
N VAL A 72 -5.89 8.35 5.15
CA VAL A 72 -5.28 8.17 3.84
C VAL A 72 -4.62 6.80 3.80
N GLN A 73 -5.02 5.96 2.87
CA GLN A 73 -4.45 4.63 2.68
C GLN A 73 -2.98 4.74 2.28
N ASN A 74 -2.11 4.04 3.03
CA ASN A 74 -0.67 4.09 2.84
C ASN A 74 -0.08 2.80 2.25
N GLY A 75 -0.88 1.74 2.10
CA GLY A 75 -0.46 0.46 1.56
C GLY A 75 -1.65 -0.36 1.08
N PHE A 76 -1.38 -1.27 0.16
CA PHE A 76 -2.39 -2.21 -0.29
C PHE A 76 -2.70 -3.19 0.85
N ARG A 77 -3.99 -3.44 1.11
CA ARG A 77 -4.48 -4.32 2.16
C ARG A 77 -5.07 -5.59 1.54
N GLY A 78 -4.64 -6.73 2.02
CA GLY A 78 -5.17 -8.03 1.65
C GLY A 78 -6.36 -8.47 2.52
N ILE A 79 -6.33 -9.72 2.95
CA ILE A 79 -7.38 -10.30 3.80
C ILE A 79 -7.39 -9.74 5.23
N GLU A 80 -6.29 -9.10 5.66
CA GLU A 80 -6.18 -8.44 6.96
C GLU A 80 -7.25 -7.35 7.18
N VAL A 81 -7.94 -6.93 6.13
CA VAL A 81 -9.09 -6.02 6.23
C VAL A 81 -10.19 -6.60 7.12
N ALA A 82 -10.36 -7.92 7.14
CA ALA A 82 -11.31 -8.58 8.02
C ALA A 82 -11.01 -8.33 9.51
N ASP A 83 -9.74 -8.28 9.89
CA ASP A 83 -9.30 -8.00 11.25
C ASP A 83 -9.57 -6.54 11.66
N MET A 84 -9.73 -5.65 10.67
CA MET A 84 -9.99 -4.23 10.91
C MET A 84 -11.47 -3.93 11.18
N ALA A 85 -12.38 -4.83 10.83
CA ALA A 85 -13.83 -4.65 10.96
C ALA A 85 -14.27 -4.33 12.40
N GLY A 86 -13.58 -4.90 13.40
CA GLY A 86 -13.90 -4.68 14.81
C GLY A 86 -13.55 -3.30 15.36
N TYR A 87 -12.69 -2.54 14.69
CA TYR A 87 -12.22 -1.26 15.22
C TYR A 87 -12.18 -0.12 14.21
N LEU A 88 -12.15 -0.40 12.91
CA LEU A 88 -12.07 0.66 11.90
C LEU A 88 -13.41 1.36 11.76
N ASN A 89 -13.44 2.60 12.20
CA ASN A 89 -14.57 3.50 12.08
C ASN A 89 -14.02 4.89 11.72
N VAL A 90 -14.12 5.27 10.46
CA VAL A 90 -13.63 6.58 9.98
C VAL A 90 -14.66 7.28 9.14
N THR A 91 -14.80 8.60 9.31
CA THR A 91 -15.77 9.39 8.54
C THR A 91 -15.42 9.45 7.06
N ASN A 92 -14.13 9.55 6.74
CA ASN A 92 -13.68 9.60 5.35
C ASN A 92 -12.39 8.79 5.18
N LEU A 93 -12.34 7.97 4.12
CA LEU A 93 -11.16 7.21 3.71
C LEU A 93 -10.78 7.59 2.29
N PHE A 94 -9.58 8.19 2.15
CA PHE A 94 -8.93 8.34 0.84
C PHE A 94 -8.25 7.01 0.50
N CYS A 95 -8.74 6.32 -0.50
CA CYS A 95 -8.31 4.96 -0.81
C CYS A 95 -7.82 4.81 -2.25
N PHE A 96 -7.13 3.71 -2.50
CA PHE A 96 -6.48 3.43 -3.76
C PHE A 96 -7.46 3.25 -4.91
N GLY A 97 -8.52 2.47 -4.72
CA GLY A 97 -9.45 2.17 -5.79
C GLY A 97 -10.71 1.46 -5.29
N GLU A 98 -11.50 1.01 -6.27
CA GLU A 98 -12.78 0.34 -6.02
C GLU A 98 -12.63 -0.98 -5.24
N ASP A 99 -11.55 -1.72 -5.51
CA ASP A 99 -11.27 -2.96 -4.80
C ASP A 99 -11.08 -2.75 -3.29
N THR A 100 -10.41 -1.66 -2.88
CA THR A 100 -10.30 -1.27 -1.47
C THR A 100 -11.69 -1.01 -0.87
N ARG A 101 -12.52 -0.18 -1.53
CA ARG A 101 -13.88 0.11 -1.06
C ARG A 101 -14.67 -1.18 -0.85
N ASN A 102 -14.71 -2.04 -1.86
CA ASN A 102 -15.50 -3.26 -1.83
C ASN A 102 -15.04 -4.21 -0.71
N ARG A 103 -13.73 -4.37 -0.51
CA ARG A 103 -13.19 -5.22 0.57
C ARG A 103 -13.50 -4.67 1.95
N TYR A 104 -13.36 -3.38 2.17
CA TYR A 104 -13.67 -2.76 3.45
C TYR A 104 -15.16 -2.87 3.78
N GLN A 105 -16.03 -2.63 2.80
CA GLN A 105 -17.48 -2.80 2.96
C GLN A 105 -17.85 -4.26 3.24
N ASN A 106 -17.33 -5.20 2.46
CA ASN A 106 -17.63 -6.64 2.63
C ASN A 106 -17.10 -7.21 3.95
N SER A 107 -16.04 -6.63 4.50
CA SER A 107 -15.48 -7.00 5.80
C SER A 107 -16.21 -6.34 6.98
N GLY A 108 -17.16 -5.44 6.74
CA GLY A 108 -17.89 -4.76 7.81
C GLY A 108 -17.14 -3.59 8.46
N CYS A 109 -16.13 -3.03 7.80
CA CYS A 109 -15.49 -1.80 8.25
C CYS A 109 -16.48 -0.62 8.13
N ASP A 110 -16.55 0.19 9.17
CA ASP A 110 -17.42 1.36 9.22
C ASP A 110 -16.68 2.58 8.63
N VAL A 111 -16.95 2.85 7.35
CA VAL A 111 -16.39 4.00 6.63
C VAL A 111 -17.55 4.83 6.08
N GLY A 112 -17.67 6.06 6.56
CA GLY A 112 -18.77 6.94 6.15
C GLY A 112 -18.71 7.35 4.69
N ARG A 113 -17.50 7.63 4.15
CA ARG A 113 -17.30 8.01 2.75
C ARG A 113 -15.94 7.50 2.23
N TYR A 114 -15.96 6.88 1.04
CA TYR A 114 -14.77 6.50 0.29
C TYR A 114 -14.43 7.55 -0.77
N ILE A 115 -13.17 7.98 -0.80
CA ILE A 115 -12.62 8.89 -1.81
C ILE A 115 -11.59 8.08 -2.61
N MET A 116 -12.01 7.56 -3.75
CA MET A 116 -11.15 6.74 -4.62
C MET A 116 -10.18 7.62 -5.40
N GLY A 117 -9.09 8.01 -4.76
CA GLY A 117 -8.12 8.97 -5.29
C GLY A 117 -6.85 8.37 -5.86
N GLY A 118 -6.62 7.06 -5.69
CA GLY A 118 -5.35 6.42 -6.05
C GLY A 118 -4.29 6.51 -4.95
N SER A 119 -3.07 6.11 -5.25
CA SER A 119 -1.93 6.20 -4.33
C SER A 119 -1.26 7.56 -4.39
N LEU A 120 -1.16 8.24 -3.25
CA LEU A 120 -0.45 9.53 -3.16
C LEU A 120 1.03 9.41 -3.56
N LYS A 121 1.67 8.31 -3.17
CA LYS A 121 3.08 8.08 -3.46
C LYS A 121 3.31 7.88 -4.95
N ASP A 122 2.43 7.12 -5.61
CA ASP A 122 2.43 6.96 -7.06
C ASP A 122 2.15 8.29 -7.78
N GLY A 123 1.21 9.09 -7.27
CA GLY A 123 0.91 10.41 -7.82
C GLY A 123 2.10 11.36 -7.77
N LEU A 124 2.81 11.42 -6.63
CA LEU A 124 4.03 12.23 -6.49
C LEU A 124 5.17 11.72 -7.39
N TYR A 125 5.31 10.42 -7.54
CA TYR A 125 6.27 9.83 -8.46
C TYR A 125 5.99 10.27 -9.90
N ARG A 126 4.76 10.11 -10.39
CA ARG A 126 4.36 10.49 -11.76
C ARG A 126 4.49 11.98 -12.04
N GLU A 127 4.29 12.82 -11.03
CA GLU A 127 4.49 14.28 -11.16
C GLU A 127 5.96 14.63 -11.36
N ARG A 128 6.85 13.96 -10.61
CA ARG A 128 8.29 14.26 -10.62
C ARG A 128 9.03 13.57 -11.78
N PHE A 129 8.60 12.37 -12.16
CA PHE A 129 9.24 11.56 -13.18
C PHE A 129 8.21 11.19 -14.25
N PRO A 130 8.12 11.99 -15.34
CA PRO A 130 7.33 11.61 -16.49
C PRO A 130 7.80 10.24 -17.01
N GLN A 131 6.85 9.40 -17.42
CA GLN A 131 7.18 8.06 -17.88
C GLN A 131 8.09 8.11 -19.11
N GLU A 132 9.33 7.66 -18.96
CA GLU A 132 10.22 7.35 -20.06
C GLU A 132 10.02 5.88 -20.46
N GLU A 133 9.86 5.63 -21.77
CA GLU A 133 9.65 4.26 -22.28
C GLU A 133 10.95 3.44 -22.42
N LYS A 134 12.07 3.92 -21.85
CA LYS A 134 13.36 3.25 -21.99
C LYS A 134 13.47 2.06 -21.04
N VAL A 135 13.42 0.86 -21.59
CA VAL A 135 13.70 -0.39 -20.88
C VAL A 135 15.21 -0.58 -20.75
N GLU A 136 15.69 -0.81 -19.54
CA GLU A 136 17.09 -1.08 -19.21
C GLU A 136 17.29 -2.54 -18.72
N PHE A 137 16.24 -3.15 -18.16
CA PHE A 137 16.27 -4.51 -17.61
C PHE A 137 15.14 -5.37 -18.17
N ASP A 138 15.42 -6.65 -18.40
CA ASP A 138 14.38 -7.59 -18.79
C ASP A 138 13.41 -7.86 -17.62
N PHE A 139 13.96 -8.05 -16.42
CA PHE A 139 13.18 -8.35 -15.23
C PHE A 139 13.58 -7.49 -14.02
N CYS A 140 12.59 -7.24 -13.16
CA CYS A 140 12.80 -6.64 -11.84
C CYS A 140 12.10 -7.48 -10.77
N TRP A 141 12.85 -7.93 -9.76
CA TRP A 141 12.26 -8.44 -8.55
C TRP A 141 11.98 -7.30 -7.56
N ILE A 142 10.72 -7.16 -7.13
CA ILE A 142 10.33 -6.18 -6.12
C ILE A 142 10.47 -6.81 -4.74
N SER A 143 11.49 -6.44 -4.02
CA SER A 143 11.76 -6.94 -2.67
C SER A 143 10.70 -6.49 -1.67
N GLN A 144 10.30 -7.40 -0.79
CA GLN A 144 9.46 -7.12 0.37
C GLN A 144 10.16 -7.46 1.69
N PHE A 145 11.50 -7.58 1.63
CA PHE A 145 12.30 -7.92 2.80
C PHE A 145 12.07 -6.94 3.95
N ARG A 146 11.82 -7.50 5.13
CA ARG A 146 11.73 -6.80 6.41
C ARG A 146 12.26 -7.77 7.47
N PRO A 147 13.39 -7.50 8.13
CA PRO A 147 14.05 -8.47 9.02
C PRO A 147 13.09 -9.13 10.00
N LYS A 148 12.38 -8.33 10.79
CA LYS A 148 11.42 -8.84 11.78
C LYS A 148 10.23 -9.58 11.18
N ARG A 149 9.70 -9.14 10.04
CA ARG A 149 8.54 -9.80 9.40
C ARG A 149 8.91 -11.16 8.85
N PHE A 150 10.09 -11.30 8.26
CA PHE A 150 10.55 -12.55 7.68
C PHE A 150 10.88 -13.60 8.74
N SER A 151 11.41 -13.19 9.90
CA SER A 151 11.80 -14.12 10.96
C SER A 151 10.66 -14.48 11.91
N GLU A 152 9.72 -13.55 12.18
CA GLU A 152 8.82 -13.69 13.33
C GLU A 152 7.33 -13.69 12.97
N THR A 153 6.91 -12.80 12.04
CA THR A 153 5.47 -12.53 11.87
C THR A 153 4.87 -13.04 10.57
N LEU A 154 5.64 -13.19 9.51
CA LEU A 154 5.17 -13.58 8.18
C LEU A 154 6.11 -14.61 7.52
N PRO A 155 6.23 -15.83 8.06
CA PRO A 155 7.12 -16.86 7.49
C PRO A 155 6.73 -17.27 6.07
N GLY A 156 5.45 -17.23 5.73
CA GLY A 156 4.98 -17.47 4.37
C GLY A 156 5.42 -16.39 3.38
N LEU A 157 5.58 -15.12 3.81
CA LEU A 157 6.15 -14.08 2.96
C LEU A 157 7.63 -14.34 2.67
N ALA A 158 8.39 -14.80 3.67
CA ALA A 158 9.78 -15.18 3.48
C ALA A 158 9.90 -16.35 2.49
N HIS A 159 9.12 -17.40 2.67
CA HIS A 159 9.08 -18.56 1.76
C HIS A 159 8.77 -18.12 0.33
N ASN A 160 7.67 -17.40 0.11
CA ASN A 160 7.28 -16.89 -1.20
C ASN A 160 8.38 -16.03 -1.83
N SER A 161 8.99 -15.12 -1.05
CA SER A 161 10.03 -14.21 -1.53
C SER A 161 11.31 -14.94 -1.94
N ILE A 162 11.72 -15.95 -1.16
CA ILE A 162 12.92 -16.76 -1.44
C ILE A 162 12.69 -17.61 -2.68
N THR A 163 11.58 -18.33 -2.75
CA THR A 163 11.24 -19.17 -3.92
C THR A 163 11.18 -18.33 -5.19
N LEU A 164 10.48 -17.19 -5.12
CA LEU A 164 10.37 -16.26 -6.24
C LEU A 164 11.74 -15.75 -6.71
N LEU A 165 12.57 -15.31 -5.76
CA LEU A 165 13.89 -14.79 -6.06
C LEU A 165 14.78 -15.86 -6.73
N GLN A 166 14.80 -17.07 -6.18
CA GLN A 166 15.61 -18.18 -6.72
C GLN A 166 15.12 -18.59 -8.12
N PHE A 167 13.83 -18.75 -8.33
CA PHE A 167 13.27 -19.10 -9.65
C PHE A 167 13.57 -18.01 -10.68
N LEU A 168 13.38 -16.75 -10.33
CA LEU A 168 13.63 -15.63 -11.23
C LEU A 168 15.13 -15.48 -11.55
N TYR A 169 16.00 -15.64 -10.55
CA TYR A 169 17.44 -15.58 -10.75
C TYR A 169 17.95 -16.68 -11.68
N GLU A 170 17.54 -17.94 -11.45
CA GLU A 170 17.95 -19.05 -12.32
C GLU A 170 17.39 -18.88 -13.74
N TYR A 171 16.13 -18.44 -13.88
CA TYR A 171 15.54 -18.14 -15.17
C TYR A 171 16.32 -17.08 -15.94
N CYS A 172 16.67 -15.97 -15.32
CA CYS A 172 17.44 -14.91 -15.96
C CYS A 172 18.86 -15.39 -16.33
N LYS A 173 19.49 -16.18 -15.47
CA LYS A 173 20.82 -16.76 -15.70
C LYS A 173 20.81 -17.72 -16.89
N GLU A 174 19.84 -18.64 -17.00
CA GLU A 174 19.72 -19.62 -18.08
C GLU A 174 19.35 -18.97 -19.41
N SER A 175 18.47 -17.96 -19.38
CA SER A 175 17.99 -17.27 -20.59
C SER A 175 18.86 -16.08 -21.03
N GLY A 176 19.93 -15.76 -20.28
CA GLY A 176 20.80 -14.62 -20.56
C GLY A 176 20.11 -13.27 -20.39
N LYS A 177 19.03 -13.21 -19.57
CA LYS A 177 18.26 -12.01 -19.30
C LYS A 177 18.84 -11.19 -18.15
N SER A 178 18.72 -9.87 -18.23
CA SER A 178 19.12 -8.95 -17.18
C SER A 178 18.11 -8.92 -16.04
N LEU A 179 18.62 -8.93 -14.79
CA LEU A 179 17.80 -8.86 -13.58
C LEU A 179 18.17 -7.66 -12.73
N ALA A 180 17.19 -6.81 -12.44
CA ALA A 180 17.27 -5.80 -11.41
C ALA A 180 16.55 -6.23 -10.13
N ILE A 181 16.95 -5.69 -8.99
CA ILE A 181 16.30 -5.88 -7.70
C ILE A 181 15.94 -4.51 -7.15
N ALA A 182 14.64 -4.23 -7.03
CA ALA A 182 14.13 -3.07 -6.32
C ALA A 182 14.16 -3.34 -4.81
N GLY A 183 15.16 -2.82 -4.10
CA GLY A 183 15.31 -2.98 -2.67
C GLY A 183 14.14 -2.41 -1.86
N SER A 184 13.91 -2.96 -0.69
CA SER A 184 12.80 -2.55 0.19
C SER A 184 13.26 -1.84 1.46
N CYS A 185 14.49 -2.06 1.89
CA CYS A 185 15.05 -1.50 3.10
C CYS A 185 15.68 -0.13 2.89
N LYS A 186 15.56 0.72 3.91
CA LYS A 186 16.29 1.97 4.00
C LYS A 186 17.69 1.73 4.59
N SER A 187 18.52 2.76 4.60
CA SER A 187 19.91 2.75 5.01
C SER A 187 20.26 1.92 6.26
N ASN A 188 19.40 1.97 7.29
CA ASN A 188 19.63 1.27 8.56
C ASN A 188 19.43 -0.26 8.51
N ALA A 189 18.71 -0.79 7.53
CA ALA A 189 18.48 -2.22 7.33
C ALA A 189 18.98 -2.72 5.95
N LEU A 190 19.70 -1.88 5.24
CA LEU A 190 20.21 -2.19 3.90
C LEU A 190 21.22 -3.34 3.94
N THR A 191 22.10 -3.35 4.91
CA THR A 191 23.09 -4.41 5.10
C THR A 191 22.43 -5.77 5.32
N GLU A 192 21.38 -5.82 6.15
CA GLU A 192 20.61 -7.04 6.41
C GLU A 192 19.91 -7.55 5.13
N GLU A 193 19.38 -6.64 4.30
CA GLU A 193 18.79 -7.03 3.01
C GLU A 193 19.83 -7.59 2.03
N ILE A 194 20.99 -6.95 1.94
CA ILE A 194 22.11 -7.43 1.11
C ILE A 194 22.60 -8.80 1.59
N GLU A 195 22.76 -9.00 2.90
CA GLU A 195 23.17 -10.27 3.47
C GLU A 195 22.12 -11.37 3.23
N PHE A 196 20.84 -11.02 3.33
CA PHE A 196 19.73 -11.92 2.98
C PHE A 196 19.83 -12.36 1.52
N LEU A 197 19.98 -11.42 0.59
CA LEU A 197 20.06 -11.72 -0.84
C LEU A 197 21.26 -12.63 -1.17
N ARG A 198 22.44 -12.35 -0.60
CA ARG A 198 23.67 -13.14 -0.79
C ARG A 198 23.55 -14.60 -0.39
N LYS A 199 22.61 -14.96 0.48
CA LYS A 199 22.36 -16.36 0.86
C LYS A 199 21.71 -17.17 -0.24
N TYR A 200 21.04 -16.53 -1.20
CA TYR A 200 20.21 -17.20 -2.19
C TYR A 200 20.65 -16.98 -3.64
N ILE A 201 21.37 -15.90 -3.91
CA ILE A 201 21.79 -15.53 -5.26
C ILE A 201 23.19 -14.90 -5.28
N ASP A 202 23.83 -14.94 -6.44
CA ASP A 202 25.09 -14.22 -6.70
C ASP A 202 24.76 -12.78 -7.12
N LEU A 203 24.99 -11.83 -6.21
CA LEU A 203 24.73 -10.40 -6.43
C LEU A 203 25.61 -9.76 -7.51
N THR A 204 26.71 -10.40 -7.94
CA THR A 204 27.54 -9.85 -9.01
C THR A 204 26.88 -9.95 -10.39
N ARG A 205 25.81 -10.74 -10.51
CA ARG A 205 25.04 -10.99 -11.74
C ARG A 205 23.74 -10.20 -11.84
N VAL A 206 23.45 -9.38 -10.85
CA VAL A 206 22.20 -8.60 -10.79
C VAL A 206 22.47 -7.15 -10.46
N THR A 207 21.59 -6.26 -10.87
CA THR A 207 21.65 -4.85 -10.48
C THR A 207 20.76 -4.62 -9.26
N PHE A 208 21.38 -4.48 -8.08
CA PHE A 208 20.64 -4.15 -6.86
C PHE A 208 20.50 -2.63 -6.71
N VAL A 209 19.24 -2.14 -6.63
CA VAL A 209 18.90 -0.73 -6.44
C VAL A 209 18.32 -0.54 -5.03
N PRO A 210 19.06 0.09 -4.11
CA PRO A 210 18.57 0.36 -2.75
C PRO A 210 17.33 1.24 -2.75
N ASN A 211 16.46 1.07 -1.75
CA ASN A 211 15.30 1.90 -1.59
C ASN A 211 15.67 3.30 -1.10
N ASP A 212 15.63 4.28 -1.98
CA ASP A 212 15.65 5.70 -1.66
C ASP A 212 14.26 6.30 -1.90
N PRO A 213 13.50 6.60 -0.82
CA PRO A 213 12.16 7.15 -0.95
C PRO A 213 12.13 8.59 -1.47
N LEU A 214 13.22 9.35 -1.35
CA LEU A 214 13.29 10.73 -1.84
C LEU A 214 13.52 10.75 -3.35
N GLU A 215 14.31 9.82 -3.86
CA GLU A 215 14.58 9.65 -5.29
C GLU A 215 13.63 8.66 -5.97
N PHE A 216 12.68 8.05 -5.25
CA PHE A 216 11.77 7.04 -5.80
C PHE A 216 12.50 5.91 -6.54
N SER A 217 13.68 5.52 -6.06
CA SER A 217 14.57 4.59 -6.77
C SER A 217 13.90 3.26 -7.14
N SER A 218 13.07 2.70 -6.24
CA SER A 218 12.31 1.47 -6.53
C SER A 218 11.27 1.65 -7.64
N TYR A 219 10.63 2.82 -7.74
CA TYR A 219 9.69 3.11 -8.83
C TYR A 219 10.40 3.23 -10.16
N GLN A 220 11.55 3.94 -10.18
CA GLN A 220 12.33 4.14 -11.40
C GLN A 220 12.83 2.81 -11.96
N VAL A 221 13.42 1.92 -11.12
CA VAL A 221 13.92 0.63 -11.61
C VAL A 221 12.81 -0.28 -12.10
N ILE A 222 11.62 -0.23 -11.48
CA ILE A 222 10.43 -0.95 -11.93
C ILE A 222 9.98 -0.44 -13.31
N ASP A 223 9.90 0.88 -13.51
CA ASP A 223 9.48 1.46 -14.80
C ASP A 223 10.52 1.24 -15.91
N LYS A 224 11.80 1.09 -15.57
CA LYS A 224 12.89 0.73 -16.48
C LYS A 224 13.01 -0.78 -16.76
N SER A 225 12.11 -1.60 -16.23
CA SER A 225 12.12 -3.04 -16.43
C SER A 225 10.96 -3.47 -17.33
N GLU A 226 11.22 -4.47 -18.20
CA GLU A 226 10.17 -4.99 -19.07
C GLU A 226 9.09 -5.74 -18.29
N VAL A 227 9.50 -6.57 -17.32
CA VAL A 227 8.59 -7.32 -16.45
C VAL A 227 9.05 -7.18 -15.00
N SER A 228 8.13 -6.82 -14.11
CA SER A 228 8.37 -6.83 -12.67
C SER A 228 7.65 -7.99 -11.99
N VAL A 229 8.27 -8.58 -10.97
CA VAL A 229 7.74 -9.76 -10.27
C VAL A 229 7.73 -9.51 -8.77
N THR A 230 6.64 -9.86 -8.10
CA THR A 230 6.47 -9.64 -6.66
C THR A 230 5.51 -10.64 -6.04
N VAL A 231 5.48 -10.74 -4.71
CA VAL A 231 4.41 -11.47 -4.01
C VAL A 231 3.12 -10.63 -4.03
N ASN A 232 3.05 -9.59 -3.21
CA ASN A 232 1.88 -8.71 -3.13
C ASN A 232 2.25 -7.27 -2.70
N SER A 233 3.39 -6.77 -3.19
CA SER A 233 3.88 -5.45 -2.84
C SER A 233 2.95 -4.32 -3.31
N THR A 234 2.72 -3.32 -2.46
CA THR A 234 1.97 -2.11 -2.82
C THR A 234 2.51 -1.45 -4.09
N ILE A 235 3.83 -1.31 -4.21
CA ILE A 235 4.46 -0.70 -5.40
C ILE A 235 4.24 -1.55 -6.66
N GLY A 236 4.06 -2.88 -6.51
CA GLY A 236 3.67 -3.77 -7.60
C GLY A 236 2.27 -3.44 -8.11
N PHE A 237 1.28 -3.22 -7.23
CA PHE A 237 -0.07 -2.80 -7.63
C PHE A 237 -0.08 -1.41 -8.25
N GLU A 238 0.72 -0.48 -7.73
CA GLU A 238 0.88 0.86 -8.31
C GLU A 238 1.47 0.80 -9.73
N ALA A 239 2.55 0.03 -9.92
CA ALA A 239 3.16 -0.19 -11.23
C ALA A 239 2.19 -0.89 -12.21
N PHE A 240 1.48 -1.91 -11.75
CA PHE A 240 0.45 -2.60 -12.54
C PHE A 240 -0.64 -1.63 -13.03
N SER A 241 -1.05 -0.70 -12.17
CA SER A 241 -2.06 0.30 -12.51
C SER A 241 -1.55 1.37 -13.48
N ARG A 242 -0.24 1.61 -13.53
CA ARG A 242 0.40 2.44 -14.57
C ARG A 242 0.50 1.73 -15.93
N GLY A 243 0.18 0.43 -15.98
CA GLY A 243 0.26 -0.40 -17.18
C GLY A 243 1.58 -1.12 -17.38
N ASN A 244 2.43 -1.18 -16.34
CA ASN A 244 3.65 -2.00 -16.37
C ASN A 244 3.28 -3.49 -16.36
N LYS A 245 4.13 -4.33 -16.95
CA LYS A 245 4.00 -5.76 -16.83
C LYS A 245 4.42 -6.19 -15.42
N VAL A 246 3.46 -6.59 -14.59
CA VAL A 246 3.71 -7.06 -13.23
C VAL A 246 3.11 -8.45 -13.05
N VAL A 247 3.92 -9.39 -12.56
CA VAL A 247 3.49 -10.74 -12.20
C VAL A 247 3.48 -10.88 -10.68
N PHE A 248 2.32 -11.29 -10.15
CA PHE A 248 2.14 -11.55 -8.73
C PHE A 248 2.26 -13.05 -8.47
N CYS A 249 3.06 -13.43 -7.48
CA CYS A 249 3.39 -14.83 -7.20
C CYS A 249 3.05 -15.23 -5.77
N ASN A 250 2.36 -16.37 -5.63
CA ASN A 250 2.13 -17.02 -4.35
C ASN A 250 2.43 -18.52 -4.48
N PHE A 251 3.51 -18.99 -3.87
CA PHE A 251 3.95 -20.40 -3.85
C PHE A 251 3.46 -21.15 -2.60
N THR A 252 2.40 -20.65 -1.96
CA THR A 252 1.77 -21.28 -0.79
C THR A 252 0.27 -21.46 -1.05
N ASN A 253 -0.41 -22.14 -0.14
CA ASN A 253 -1.88 -22.19 -0.12
C ASN A 253 -2.49 -21.08 0.76
N ASP A 254 -1.66 -20.19 1.32
CA ASP A 254 -2.14 -19.12 2.18
C ASP A 254 -2.71 -17.97 1.34
N PRO A 255 -4.02 -17.72 1.43
CA PRO A 255 -4.68 -16.66 0.66
C PRO A 255 -4.22 -15.25 1.07
N TYR A 256 -3.50 -15.09 2.17
CA TYR A 256 -2.91 -13.82 2.60
C TYR A 256 -1.94 -13.25 1.54
N TYR A 257 -1.29 -14.12 0.77
CA TYR A 257 -0.34 -13.73 -0.27
C TYR A 257 -0.95 -13.65 -1.67
N ASP A 258 -2.22 -13.95 -1.81
CA ASP A 258 -2.93 -13.83 -3.09
C ASP A 258 -3.20 -12.38 -3.47
N VAL A 259 -3.44 -12.17 -4.76
CA VAL A 259 -4.05 -10.94 -5.24
C VAL A 259 -5.54 -11.00 -4.88
N PRO A 260 -6.03 -10.10 -4.03
CA PRO A 260 -7.41 -10.16 -3.55
C PRO A 260 -8.44 -10.02 -4.68
N GLY A 261 -9.59 -10.70 -4.52
CA GLY A 261 -10.70 -10.59 -5.46
C GLY A 261 -10.50 -11.28 -6.81
N ILE A 262 -9.36 -11.96 -7.01
CA ILE A 262 -9.05 -12.68 -8.24
C ILE A 262 -9.05 -14.19 -7.95
N ALA A 263 -10.17 -14.84 -8.24
CA ALA A 263 -10.34 -16.28 -7.99
C ALA A 263 -9.67 -17.18 -9.03
N GLN A 264 -9.25 -16.68 -10.20
CA GLN A 264 -8.85 -17.52 -11.34
C GLN A 264 -7.54 -17.13 -12.01
N GLN A 265 -7.03 -18.05 -12.83
CA GLN A 265 -5.80 -17.91 -13.63
C GLN A 265 -5.85 -16.68 -14.56
N LYS A 266 -5.18 -15.63 -14.13
CA LYS A 266 -4.91 -14.46 -14.97
C LYS A 266 -3.48 -14.54 -15.52
N PRO A 267 -3.19 -13.93 -16.67
CA PRO A 267 -1.84 -13.95 -17.24
C PRO A 267 -0.78 -13.36 -16.30
N TRP A 268 -1.16 -12.52 -15.35
CA TRP A 268 -0.32 -11.83 -14.40
C TRP A 268 -0.32 -12.47 -12.99
N ILE A 269 -0.81 -13.72 -12.84
CA ILE A 269 -0.80 -14.47 -11.58
C ILE A 269 -0.11 -15.80 -11.75
N ILE A 270 0.80 -16.11 -10.82
CA ILE A 270 1.39 -17.43 -10.61
C ILE A 270 1.02 -17.85 -9.19
N ARG A 271 0.28 -18.96 -9.05
CA ARG A 271 -0.27 -19.37 -7.75
C ARG A 271 -0.29 -20.87 -7.59
N GLY A 272 0.16 -21.33 -6.43
CA GLY A 272 0.09 -22.70 -5.94
C GLY A 272 1.44 -23.23 -5.48
N PRO A 273 1.46 -24.07 -4.43
CA PRO A 273 2.69 -24.68 -3.91
C PRO A 273 3.28 -25.73 -4.88
N GLU A 274 2.48 -26.20 -5.84
CA GLU A 274 2.86 -27.19 -6.85
C GLU A 274 3.54 -26.56 -8.07
N ILE A 275 3.62 -25.22 -8.16
CA ILE A 275 4.24 -24.54 -9.28
C ILE A 275 5.72 -24.94 -9.39
N THR A 276 6.05 -25.62 -10.46
CA THR A 276 7.42 -25.99 -10.79
C THR A 276 8.18 -24.83 -11.42
N TYR A 277 9.51 -24.90 -11.38
CA TYR A 277 10.38 -23.94 -12.08
C TYR A 277 10.05 -23.84 -13.57
N SER A 278 9.79 -24.99 -14.24
CA SER A 278 9.43 -25.00 -15.67
C SER A 278 8.12 -24.25 -15.96
N GLN A 279 7.09 -24.45 -15.12
CA GLN A 279 5.81 -23.71 -15.27
C GLN A 279 5.97 -22.22 -15.01
N PHE A 280 6.81 -21.85 -14.03
CA PHE A 280 7.16 -20.46 -13.75
C PHE A 280 7.86 -19.82 -14.94
N SER A 281 8.89 -20.46 -15.49
CA SER A 281 9.68 -19.98 -16.65
C SER A 281 8.79 -19.78 -17.88
N MET A 282 7.96 -20.78 -18.24
CA MET A 282 7.01 -20.66 -19.35
C MET A 282 6.05 -19.48 -19.19
N LYS A 283 5.60 -19.22 -17.97
CA LYS A 283 4.72 -18.08 -17.68
C LYS A 283 5.43 -16.75 -17.84
N LEU A 284 6.68 -16.66 -17.40
CA LEU A 284 7.49 -15.45 -17.59
C LEU A 284 7.79 -15.19 -19.06
N ASP A 285 8.11 -16.23 -19.84
CA ASP A 285 8.29 -16.09 -21.29
C ASP A 285 7.04 -15.53 -21.97
N ASP A 286 5.87 -16.11 -21.66
CA ASP A 286 4.59 -15.62 -22.19
C ASP A 286 4.34 -14.13 -21.87
N VAL A 287 4.63 -13.70 -20.63
CA VAL A 287 4.48 -12.29 -20.22
C VAL A 287 5.54 -11.39 -20.86
N HIS A 288 6.79 -11.82 -20.89
CA HIS A 288 7.89 -11.04 -21.45
C HIS A 288 7.68 -10.75 -22.94
N GLN A 289 7.27 -11.78 -23.72
CA GLN A 289 7.05 -11.68 -25.16
C GLN A 289 5.80 -10.87 -25.55
N LYS A 290 4.85 -10.68 -24.64
CA LYS A 290 3.65 -9.88 -24.93
C LYS A 290 4.00 -8.43 -25.21
N LYS A 291 3.46 -7.85 -26.28
CA LYS A 291 3.55 -6.42 -26.52
C LYS A 291 2.84 -5.62 -25.41
N ARG A 292 3.36 -4.47 -25.05
CA ARG A 292 2.81 -3.63 -23.97
C ARG A 292 1.35 -3.22 -24.21
N GLU A 293 0.98 -2.97 -25.45
CA GLU A 293 -0.40 -2.60 -25.81
C GLU A 293 -1.37 -3.78 -25.55
N ILE A 294 -0.96 -5.00 -25.90
CA ILE A 294 -1.75 -6.21 -25.63
C ILE A 294 -1.85 -6.43 -24.13
N TRP A 295 -0.74 -6.28 -23.41
CA TRP A 295 -0.75 -6.39 -21.95
C TRP A 295 -1.72 -5.40 -21.30
N ARG A 296 -1.62 -4.13 -21.66
CA ARG A 296 -2.53 -3.08 -21.16
C ARG A 296 -3.99 -3.42 -21.44
N GLY A 297 -4.32 -3.86 -22.65
CA GLY A 297 -5.67 -4.28 -23.01
C GLY A 297 -6.21 -5.44 -22.16
N LEU A 298 -5.36 -6.39 -21.74
CA LEU A 298 -5.72 -7.51 -20.90
C LEU A 298 -5.87 -7.16 -19.42
N THR A 299 -5.18 -6.13 -18.94
CA THR A 299 -5.01 -5.88 -17.51
C THR A 299 -5.65 -4.60 -17.01
N GLN A 300 -5.90 -3.61 -17.87
CA GLN A 300 -6.31 -2.25 -17.50
C GLN A 300 -7.54 -2.21 -16.59
N ILE A 301 -8.56 -3.02 -16.86
CA ILE A 301 -9.80 -3.04 -16.06
C ILE A 301 -9.50 -3.49 -14.63
N ASP A 302 -8.75 -4.59 -14.46
CA ASP A 302 -8.41 -5.12 -13.14
C ASP A 302 -7.43 -4.16 -12.42
N ALA A 303 -6.45 -3.64 -13.14
CA ALA A 303 -5.44 -2.74 -12.61
C ALA A 303 -6.06 -1.45 -12.03
N GLN A 304 -7.01 -0.84 -12.72
CA GLN A 304 -7.69 0.38 -12.27
C GLN A 304 -8.61 0.15 -11.05
N LYS A 305 -9.08 -1.07 -10.84
CA LYS A 305 -9.82 -1.42 -9.62
C LYS A 305 -8.91 -1.42 -8.39
N PHE A 306 -7.66 -1.88 -8.53
CA PHE A 306 -6.70 -1.92 -7.42
C PHE A 306 -6.20 -0.52 -7.05
N VAL A 307 -5.68 0.22 -8.03
CA VAL A 307 -5.21 1.60 -7.81
C VAL A 307 -5.73 2.46 -8.96
N LYS A 308 -6.60 3.39 -8.64
CA LYS A 308 -7.13 4.32 -9.62
C LYS A 308 -6.01 5.24 -10.11
N THR A 309 -5.71 5.18 -11.40
CA THR A 309 -4.79 6.10 -12.06
C THR A 309 -5.56 6.90 -13.11
N THR A 310 -5.69 8.19 -12.90
CA THR A 310 -6.28 9.10 -13.89
C THR A 310 -5.17 9.94 -14.52
N GLN A 311 -5.30 10.23 -15.80
CA GLN A 311 -4.37 11.15 -16.50
C GLN A 311 -4.72 12.61 -16.21
N SER A 312 -5.98 12.90 -15.91
CA SER A 312 -6.49 14.27 -15.78
C SER A 312 -6.30 14.89 -14.39
N LEU A 313 -6.12 14.08 -13.32
CA LEU A 313 -6.04 14.59 -11.97
C LEU A 313 -5.20 13.66 -11.09
N LEU A 314 -4.11 14.17 -10.54
CA LEU A 314 -3.23 13.41 -9.67
C LEU A 314 -3.84 13.19 -8.27
N PRO A 315 -3.51 12.07 -7.58
CA PRO A 315 -4.02 11.77 -6.24
C PRO A 315 -3.86 12.91 -5.23
N GLN A 316 -2.72 13.59 -5.22
CA GLN A 316 -2.46 14.73 -4.34
C GLN A 316 -3.36 15.94 -4.63
N GLU A 317 -3.79 16.13 -5.87
CA GLU A 317 -4.72 17.20 -6.24
C GLU A 317 -6.14 16.87 -5.78
N ILE A 318 -6.55 15.60 -5.92
CA ILE A 318 -7.84 15.12 -5.37
C ILE A 318 -7.86 15.34 -3.87
N LEU A 319 -6.81 14.89 -3.16
CA LEU A 319 -6.69 15.09 -1.71
C LEU A 319 -6.76 16.58 -1.32
N ARG A 320 -6.02 17.44 -2.02
CA ARG A 320 -6.02 18.90 -1.78
C ARG A 320 -7.43 19.48 -1.95
N ARG A 321 -8.16 19.09 -2.99
CA ARG A 321 -9.55 19.53 -3.22
C ARG A 321 -10.48 19.11 -2.10
N GLU A 322 -10.38 17.88 -1.61
CA GLU A 322 -11.19 17.38 -0.51
C GLU A 322 -10.92 18.14 0.80
N ILE A 323 -9.65 18.37 1.13
CA ILE A 323 -9.25 19.17 2.29
C ILE A 323 -9.78 20.61 2.17
N THR A 324 -9.64 21.24 1.01
CA THR A 324 -10.11 22.62 0.76
C THR A 324 -11.64 22.73 0.90
N ARG A 325 -12.38 21.74 0.39
CA ARG A 325 -13.85 21.67 0.56
C ARG A 325 -14.24 21.57 2.04
N ALA A 326 -13.57 20.69 2.77
CA ALA A 326 -13.80 20.54 4.22
C ALA A 326 -13.51 21.83 4.99
N MET A 327 -12.42 22.52 4.68
CA MET A 327 -12.04 23.78 5.32
C MET A 327 -13.04 24.91 5.03
N SER A 328 -13.64 24.93 3.85
CA SER A 328 -14.62 25.96 3.44
C SER A 328 -16.04 25.73 3.97
N GLY A 329 -16.30 24.64 4.69
CA GLY A 329 -17.63 24.27 5.18
C GLY A 329 -18.61 23.86 4.08
N LYS A 330 -18.15 23.66 2.83
CA LYS A 330 -18.99 23.30 1.66
C LYS A 330 -19.23 21.79 1.53
N MET A 331 -18.95 21.01 2.55
CA MET A 331 -19.22 19.57 2.52
C MET A 331 -20.64 19.30 2.93
N ALA A 332 -21.55 19.16 1.97
CA ALA A 332 -22.81 18.46 2.20
C ALA A 332 -22.51 16.96 2.44
N VAL A 333 -23.10 16.40 3.47
CA VAL A 333 -23.12 14.96 3.70
C VAL A 333 -23.84 14.34 2.48
N GLY A 334 -23.12 13.54 1.68
CA GLY A 334 -23.76 12.62 0.74
C GLY A 334 -23.79 12.99 -0.76
N THR A 335 -22.73 13.55 -1.35
CA THR A 335 -22.59 13.56 -2.81
C THR A 335 -21.40 12.69 -3.25
N GLU A 336 -21.71 11.51 -3.78
CA GLU A 336 -20.77 10.74 -4.59
C GLU A 336 -20.40 11.59 -5.82
N LEU A 337 -19.10 11.74 -6.08
CA LEU A 337 -18.63 12.22 -7.37
C LEU A 337 -18.64 11.03 -8.34
N GLU A 338 -19.51 11.11 -9.35
CA GLU A 338 -19.49 10.25 -10.54
C GLU A 338 -18.14 10.26 -11.27
#